data_e9fe6c4c41c90a7b623ba75e4406e2dd
#
_entry.id   e9fe6c4c41c90a7b623ba75e4406e2dd
#
_cell.length_a   1.000
_cell.length_b   1.000
_cell.length_c   1.000
_cell.angle_alpha   90.00
_cell.angle_beta   90.00
_cell.angle_gamma   90.00
#
_symmetry.space_group_name_H-M   'P 1'
#
loop_
_entity.id
_entity.type
_entity.pdbx_description
1 polymer ?
#
loop_
_entity_poly.entity_id
_entity_poly.type
_entity_poly.pdbx_seq_one_letter_code
_entity_poly.pdbx_strand_id
1 'polypeptide(L)'
;MTNLMLSWQQAALLALGCGVAGTVLVYAGHVSLVWRWALHAGPFLREASVVVGLYALWQLAGNLASGGFHGAITHAWWIWGTERTLRLPSELDVQGLLLPHPLLSEIANLYYATMHFGMLIAMLVWLFVRHRDGYPAVRNAMAASTAICLLISFIPVAPPRFLPGAGIVDLAARYGESVYGVVGSNTGADQLSAMPSVHVAWSILVAWAVITRARSRWRVLILLHPAATVFVVVGTGNHFWADAIVAAAIDGAVISALSLLGRRLRPARVPVVAAEPASTAAANR
;
A
#
# COMPACT_ATOMS: atom_id res chain seq x y z
N MET A 1 11.11 -19.31 -13.88
CA MET A 1 9.78 -18.77 -13.52
C MET A 1 9.61 -17.46 -14.23
N THR A 2 8.54 -17.31 -15.01
CA THR A 2 8.23 -16.06 -15.71
C THR A 2 7.93 -14.98 -14.69
N ASN A 3 8.60 -13.82 -14.80
CA ASN A 3 8.33 -12.65 -13.98
C ASN A 3 6.84 -12.29 -14.09
N LEU A 4 6.07 -12.56 -13.06
CA LEU A 4 4.63 -12.21 -12.95
C LEU A 4 4.40 -10.71 -12.80
N MET A 5 5.48 -9.94 -12.61
CA MET A 5 5.41 -8.49 -12.44
C MET A 5 5.41 -7.79 -13.80
N LEU A 6 4.41 -6.91 -14.01
CA LEU A 6 4.36 -6.07 -15.20
C LEU A 6 5.50 -5.05 -15.18
N SER A 7 6.17 -4.82 -16.32
CA SER A 7 7.06 -3.68 -16.45
C SER A 7 6.25 -2.37 -16.40
N TRP A 8 6.92 -1.24 -16.11
CA TRP A 8 6.23 0.05 -16.06
C TRP A 8 5.55 0.42 -17.40
N GLN A 9 6.15 0.04 -18.55
CA GLN A 9 5.56 0.25 -19.88
C GLN A 9 4.27 -0.58 -20.05
N GLN A 10 4.32 -1.87 -19.67
CA GLN A 10 3.16 -2.75 -19.74
C GLN A 10 2.03 -2.26 -18.82
N ALA A 11 2.38 -1.84 -17.61
CA ALA A 11 1.41 -1.29 -16.66
C ALA A 11 0.82 0.04 -17.16
N ALA A 12 1.62 0.92 -17.76
CA ALA A 12 1.14 2.18 -18.34
C ALA A 12 0.17 1.93 -19.52
N LEU A 13 0.50 0.99 -20.40
CA LEU A 13 -0.39 0.62 -21.50
C LEU A 13 -1.70 -0.01 -21.01
N LEU A 14 -1.63 -0.87 -20.00
CA LEU A 14 -2.81 -1.46 -19.37
C LEU A 14 -3.67 -0.38 -18.69
N ALA A 15 -3.06 0.55 -17.99
CA ALA A 15 -3.77 1.67 -17.37
C ALA A 15 -4.50 2.52 -18.42
N LEU A 16 -3.83 2.87 -19.52
CA LEU A 16 -4.41 3.63 -20.62
C LEU A 16 -5.59 2.86 -21.25
N GLY A 17 -5.40 1.58 -21.54
CA GLY A 17 -6.43 0.71 -22.11
C GLY A 17 -7.67 0.62 -21.20
N CYS A 18 -7.48 0.40 -19.91
CA CYS A 18 -8.56 0.38 -18.91
C CYS A 18 -9.26 1.75 -18.82
N GLY A 19 -8.53 2.86 -18.86
CA GLY A 19 -9.09 4.21 -18.81
C GLY A 19 -9.96 4.53 -20.02
N VAL A 20 -9.47 4.23 -21.21
CA VAL A 20 -10.22 4.41 -22.48
C VAL A 20 -11.47 3.51 -22.49
N ALA A 21 -11.30 2.20 -22.26
CA ALA A 21 -12.41 1.24 -22.24
C ALA A 21 -13.45 1.62 -21.17
N GLY A 22 -13.02 1.99 -19.97
CA GLY A 22 -13.91 2.42 -18.90
C GLY A 22 -14.70 3.67 -19.26
N THR A 23 -14.08 4.64 -19.93
CA THR A 23 -14.74 5.88 -20.37
C THR A 23 -15.75 5.59 -21.47
N VAL A 24 -15.40 4.78 -22.46
CA VAL A 24 -16.29 4.34 -23.53
C VAL A 24 -17.50 3.58 -22.98
N LEU A 25 -17.29 2.66 -22.04
CA LEU A 25 -18.38 1.90 -21.42
C LEU A 25 -19.32 2.79 -20.60
N VAL A 26 -18.80 3.77 -19.85
CA VAL A 26 -19.66 4.72 -19.14
C VAL A 26 -20.54 5.47 -20.13
N TYR A 27 -19.96 5.99 -21.21
CA TYR A 27 -20.71 6.70 -22.24
C TYR A 27 -21.76 5.79 -22.92
N ALA A 28 -21.38 4.59 -23.36
CA ALA A 28 -22.28 3.62 -23.99
C ALA A 28 -23.45 3.21 -23.06
N GLY A 29 -23.19 3.05 -21.77
CA GLY A 29 -24.22 2.73 -20.77
C GLY A 29 -25.24 3.85 -20.56
N HIS A 30 -24.86 5.12 -20.80
CA HIS A 30 -25.78 6.25 -20.76
C HIS A 30 -26.62 6.41 -22.04
N VAL A 31 -26.08 5.97 -23.20
CA VAL A 31 -26.74 6.15 -24.51
C VAL A 31 -27.70 5.01 -24.83
N SER A 32 -27.46 3.79 -24.33
CA SER A 32 -28.25 2.61 -24.67
C SER A 32 -28.65 1.77 -23.45
N LEU A 33 -29.94 1.45 -23.35
CA LEU A 33 -30.49 0.59 -22.30
C LEU A 33 -29.91 -0.84 -22.31
N VAL A 34 -29.50 -1.32 -23.47
CA VAL A 34 -28.91 -2.66 -23.68
C VAL A 34 -27.56 -2.77 -22.98
N TRP A 35 -26.85 -1.65 -22.81
CA TRP A 35 -25.52 -1.59 -22.20
C TRP A 35 -25.52 -1.22 -20.72
N ARG A 36 -26.62 -1.42 -20.01
CA ARG A 36 -26.72 -1.05 -18.57
C ARG A 36 -25.64 -1.67 -17.69
N TRP A 37 -25.14 -2.86 -18.01
CA TRP A 37 -24.01 -3.47 -17.33
C TRP A 37 -22.74 -2.62 -17.43
N ALA A 38 -22.59 -1.85 -18.51
CA ALA A 38 -21.46 -0.96 -18.73
C ALA A 38 -21.38 0.18 -17.69
N LEU A 39 -22.53 0.58 -17.10
CA LEU A 39 -22.58 1.56 -16.00
C LEU A 39 -21.90 1.04 -14.70
N HIS A 40 -21.69 -0.26 -14.57
CA HIS A 40 -20.97 -0.87 -13.46
C HIS A 40 -19.52 -1.17 -13.86
N ALA A 41 -19.30 -1.73 -15.03
CA ALA A 41 -17.97 -2.09 -15.54
C ALA A 41 -17.11 -0.86 -15.87
N GLY A 42 -17.71 0.18 -16.43
CA GLY A 42 -16.99 1.42 -16.81
C GLY A 42 -16.31 2.11 -15.63
N PRO A 43 -17.04 2.44 -14.53
CA PRO A 43 -16.42 2.99 -13.34
C PRO A 43 -15.35 2.10 -12.72
N PHE A 44 -15.53 0.77 -12.74
CA PHE A 44 -14.52 -0.17 -12.25
C PHE A 44 -13.23 -0.08 -13.07
N LEU A 45 -13.32 -0.10 -14.40
CA LEU A 45 -12.15 0.02 -15.28
C LEU A 45 -11.44 1.37 -15.14
N ARG A 46 -12.19 2.47 -14.93
CA ARG A 46 -11.58 3.78 -14.67
C ARG A 46 -10.78 3.79 -13.37
N GLU A 47 -11.30 3.18 -12.30
CA GLU A 47 -10.57 3.06 -11.05
C GLU A 47 -9.37 2.10 -11.19
N ALA A 48 -9.52 0.98 -11.89
CA ALA A 48 -8.41 0.09 -12.21
C ALA A 48 -7.29 0.82 -12.98
N SER A 49 -7.66 1.67 -13.95
CA SER A 49 -6.72 2.54 -14.67
C SER A 49 -5.91 3.43 -13.74
N VAL A 50 -6.54 4.05 -12.75
CA VAL A 50 -5.84 4.89 -11.75
C VAL A 50 -4.86 4.06 -10.93
N VAL A 51 -5.30 2.92 -10.41
CA VAL A 51 -4.46 2.05 -9.55
C VAL A 51 -3.27 1.50 -10.34
N VAL A 52 -3.51 0.99 -11.55
CA VAL A 52 -2.44 0.46 -12.41
C VAL A 52 -1.51 1.56 -12.90
N GLY A 53 -2.05 2.77 -13.15
CA GLY A 53 -1.25 3.95 -13.48
C GLY A 53 -0.32 4.37 -12.34
N LEU A 54 -0.80 4.36 -11.11
CA LEU A 54 0.03 4.61 -9.92
C LEU A 54 1.13 3.55 -9.76
N TYR A 55 0.81 2.27 -10.04
CA TYR A 55 1.80 1.20 -10.06
C TYR A 55 2.87 1.43 -11.15
N ALA A 56 2.45 1.85 -12.36
CA ALA A 56 3.40 2.18 -13.43
C ALA A 56 4.33 3.33 -13.06
N LEU A 57 3.80 4.37 -12.43
CA LEU A 57 4.59 5.50 -11.92
C LEU A 57 5.57 5.05 -10.82
N TRP A 58 5.13 4.16 -9.93
CA TRP A 58 5.99 3.59 -8.91
C TRP A 58 7.16 2.81 -9.51
N GLN A 59 6.89 1.95 -10.48
CA GLN A 59 7.93 1.19 -11.20
C GLN A 59 8.90 2.12 -11.96
N LEU A 60 8.38 3.17 -12.60
CA LEU A 60 9.21 4.15 -13.30
C LEU A 60 10.12 4.92 -12.33
N ALA A 61 9.59 5.35 -11.19
CA ALA A 61 10.36 6.05 -10.17
C ALA A 61 11.45 5.16 -9.58
N GLY A 62 11.16 3.87 -9.30
CA GLY A 62 12.18 2.90 -8.88
C GLY A 62 13.31 2.75 -9.89
N ASN A 63 13.00 2.72 -11.20
CA ASN A 63 14.01 2.67 -12.26
C ASN A 63 14.86 3.94 -12.36
N LEU A 64 14.32 5.10 -12.00
CA LEU A 64 15.03 6.38 -12.02
C LEU A 64 15.87 6.61 -10.74
N ALA A 65 15.53 5.97 -9.63
CA ALA A 65 16.22 6.08 -8.34
C ALA A 65 17.55 5.30 -8.32
N SER A 66 18.43 5.51 -9.30
CA SER A 66 19.71 4.83 -9.43
C SER A 66 20.82 5.46 -8.57
N GLY A 67 20.59 5.60 -7.26
CA GLY A 67 21.64 5.96 -6.31
C GLY A 67 22.69 4.84 -6.20
N GLY A 68 23.97 5.20 -6.16
CA GLY A 68 25.06 4.22 -6.13
C GLY A 68 25.02 3.30 -4.90
N PHE A 69 25.41 2.04 -5.07
CA PHE A 69 25.43 1.00 -4.02
C PHE A 69 26.18 1.45 -2.75
N HIS A 70 27.31 2.17 -2.88
CA HIS A 70 28.06 2.66 -1.72
C HIS A 70 27.29 3.63 -0.86
N GLY A 71 26.54 4.57 -1.42
CA GLY A 71 25.69 5.49 -0.66
C GLY A 71 24.59 4.73 0.10
N ALA A 72 23.97 3.75 -0.53
CA ALA A 72 22.94 2.93 0.08
C ALA A 72 23.43 2.16 1.31
N ILE A 73 24.63 1.58 1.28
CA ILE A 73 25.26 0.88 2.40
C ILE A 73 25.60 1.86 3.54
N THR A 74 26.10 3.04 3.21
CA THR A 74 26.41 4.07 4.22
C THR A 74 25.16 4.50 4.99
N HIS A 75 24.05 4.76 4.29
CA HIS A 75 22.78 5.09 4.91
C HIS A 75 22.25 3.94 5.76
N ALA A 76 22.38 2.71 5.28
CA ALA A 76 21.96 1.52 6.02
C ALA A 76 22.75 1.35 7.34
N TRP A 77 24.07 1.58 7.35
CA TRP A 77 24.87 1.56 8.57
C TRP A 77 24.49 2.67 9.54
N TRP A 78 24.15 3.84 9.04
CA TRP A 78 23.65 4.94 9.88
C TRP A 78 22.32 4.56 10.56
N ILE A 79 21.39 3.96 9.83
CA ILE A 79 20.11 3.48 10.38
C ILE A 79 20.35 2.39 11.41
N TRP A 80 21.17 1.38 11.08
CA TRP A 80 21.55 0.31 11.99
C TRP A 80 22.12 0.84 13.31
N GLY A 81 23.06 1.78 13.23
CA GLY A 81 23.66 2.42 14.42
C GLY A 81 22.65 3.22 15.25
N THR A 82 21.74 3.92 14.57
CA THR A 82 20.67 4.68 15.22
C THR A 82 19.72 3.77 15.98
N GLU A 83 19.31 2.66 15.40
CA GLU A 83 18.45 1.67 16.06
C GLU A 83 19.10 1.06 17.29
N ARG A 84 20.40 0.74 17.23
CA ARG A 84 21.16 0.26 18.41
C ARG A 84 21.22 1.32 19.51
N THR A 85 21.42 2.60 19.13
CA THR A 85 21.42 3.72 20.09
C THR A 85 20.05 3.90 20.75
N LEU A 86 18.97 3.72 19.99
CA LEU A 86 17.59 3.77 20.49
C LEU A 86 17.15 2.48 21.20
N ARG A 87 18.03 1.46 21.26
CA ARG A 87 17.77 0.15 21.88
C ARG A 87 16.56 -0.57 21.28
N LEU A 88 16.35 -0.42 19.97
CA LEU A 88 15.35 -1.23 19.28
C LEU A 88 15.77 -2.70 19.27
N PRO A 89 14.81 -3.66 19.21
CA PRO A 89 15.13 -5.07 19.11
C PRO A 89 16.07 -5.38 17.94
N SER A 90 16.94 -6.35 18.07
CA SER A 90 17.83 -6.72 16.99
C SER A 90 17.08 -7.45 15.88
N GLU A 91 17.33 -7.08 14.62
CA GLU A 91 16.85 -7.82 13.45
C GLU A 91 17.38 -9.27 13.47
N LEU A 92 18.60 -9.45 14.01
CA LEU A 92 19.18 -10.79 14.19
C LEU A 92 18.35 -11.67 15.13
N ASP A 93 17.79 -11.09 16.20
CA ASP A 93 16.95 -11.84 17.14
C ASP A 93 15.65 -12.30 16.45
N VAL A 94 15.02 -11.42 15.65
CA VAL A 94 13.83 -11.77 14.87
C VAL A 94 14.15 -12.82 13.81
N GLN A 95 15.24 -12.63 13.08
CA GLN A 95 15.69 -13.60 12.08
C GLN A 95 16.05 -14.94 12.71
N GLY A 96 16.61 -14.93 13.92
CA GLY A 96 16.94 -16.11 14.69
C GLY A 96 15.74 -17.02 15.01
N LEU A 97 14.51 -16.45 14.98
CA LEU A 97 13.27 -17.24 15.11
C LEU A 97 12.90 -17.97 13.81
N LEU A 98 13.34 -17.46 12.66
CA LEU A 98 13.03 -18.06 11.35
C LEU A 98 14.10 -19.08 10.91
N LEU A 99 15.37 -18.76 11.10
CA LEU A 99 16.52 -19.56 10.61
C LEU A 99 16.52 -21.04 10.98
N PRO A 100 16.12 -21.46 12.21
CA PRO A 100 16.08 -22.87 12.56
C PRO A 100 14.96 -23.65 11.85
N HIS A 101 14.03 -22.95 11.21
CA HIS A 101 12.81 -23.52 10.63
C HIS A 101 12.71 -23.20 9.13
N PRO A 102 13.27 -24.06 8.23
CA PRO A 102 13.27 -23.81 6.78
C PRO A 102 11.89 -23.52 6.21
N LEU A 103 10.88 -24.33 6.57
CA LEU A 103 9.50 -24.12 6.12
C LEU A 103 8.92 -22.76 6.54
N LEU A 104 9.23 -22.30 7.77
CA LEU A 104 8.78 -20.99 8.24
C LEU A 104 9.47 -19.86 7.48
N SER A 105 10.75 -20.03 7.14
CA SER A 105 11.51 -19.11 6.29
C SER A 105 10.94 -19.01 4.87
N GLU A 106 10.58 -20.14 4.27
CA GLU A 106 9.92 -20.21 2.96
C GLU A 106 8.54 -19.52 2.99
N ILE A 107 7.73 -19.81 4.03
CA ILE A 107 6.43 -19.15 4.22
C ILE A 107 6.61 -17.63 4.41
N ALA A 108 7.62 -17.18 5.16
CA ALA A 108 7.91 -15.77 5.34
C ALA A 108 8.31 -15.10 4.02
N ASN A 109 9.15 -15.76 3.20
CA ASN A 109 9.52 -15.25 1.88
C ASN A 109 8.31 -15.20 0.94
N LEU A 110 7.47 -16.23 0.93
CA LEU A 110 6.24 -16.25 0.13
C LEU A 110 5.25 -15.15 0.57
N TYR A 111 5.09 -14.99 1.89
CA TYR A 111 4.28 -13.90 2.44
C TYR A 111 4.81 -12.54 1.98
N TYR A 112 6.11 -12.30 2.11
CA TYR A 112 6.76 -11.08 1.64
C TYR A 112 6.50 -10.85 0.15
N ALA A 113 6.61 -11.89 -0.67
CA ALA A 113 6.44 -11.81 -2.11
C ALA A 113 4.99 -11.50 -2.56
N THR A 114 3.98 -11.99 -1.84
CA THR A 114 2.61 -12.06 -2.38
C THR A 114 1.57 -11.30 -1.58
N MET A 115 1.71 -11.26 -0.24
CA MET A 115 0.60 -10.89 0.64
C MET A 115 0.24 -9.41 0.55
N HIS A 116 1.22 -8.53 0.38
CA HIS A 116 0.98 -7.09 0.28
C HIS A 116 0.11 -6.73 -0.94
N PHE A 117 0.38 -7.30 -2.13
CA PHE A 117 -0.45 -7.07 -3.32
C PHE A 117 -1.81 -7.75 -3.20
N GLY A 118 -1.82 -9.01 -2.74
CA GLY A 118 -3.05 -9.78 -2.60
C GLY A 118 -4.05 -9.10 -1.67
N MET A 119 -3.61 -8.71 -0.48
CA MET A 119 -4.46 -8.04 0.52
C MET A 119 -4.88 -6.65 0.07
N LEU A 120 -3.99 -5.90 -0.57
CA LEU A 120 -4.30 -4.58 -1.10
C LEU A 120 -5.38 -4.65 -2.18
N ILE A 121 -5.24 -5.54 -3.16
CA ILE A 121 -6.22 -5.73 -4.24
C ILE A 121 -7.55 -6.20 -3.66
N ALA A 122 -7.53 -7.20 -2.78
CA ALA A 122 -8.73 -7.69 -2.12
C ALA A 122 -9.48 -6.58 -1.36
N MET A 123 -8.76 -5.75 -0.62
CA MET A 123 -9.31 -4.60 0.09
C MET A 123 -9.91 -3.56 -0.86
N LEU A 124 -9.20 -3.20 -1.94
CA LEU A 124 -9.70 -2.23 -2.92
C LEU A 124 -10.98 -2.73 -3.61
N VAL A 125 -11.01 -3.99 -4.03
CA VAL A 125 -12.20 -4.61 -4.64
C VAL A 125 -13.36 -4.66 -3.63
N TRP A 126 -13.09 -5.10 -2.39
CA TRP A 126 -14.10 -5.14 -1.33
C TRP A 126 -14.71 -3.76 -1.06
N LEU A 127 -13.88 -2.73 -0.95
CA LEU A 127 -14.34 -1.34 -0.76
C LEU A 127 -15.15 -0.86 -1.97
N PHE A 128 -14.66 -1.11 -3.18
CA PHE A 128 -15.35 -0.68 -4.40
C PHE A 128 -16.73 -1.32 -4.55
N VAL A 129 -16.88 -2.59 -4.17
CA VAL A 129 -18.14 -3.34 -4.29
C VAL A 129 -19.10 -3.06 -3.14
N ARG A 130 -18.58 -2.97 -1.90
CA ARG A 130 -19.41 -2.95 -0.68
C ARG A 130 -19.46 -1.62 0.05
N HIS A 131 -18.44 -0.74 -0.15
CA HIS A 131 -18.26 0.50 0.61
C HIS A 131 -17.81 1.65 -0.29
N ARG A 132 -18.53 1.88 -1.38
CA ARG A 132 -18.16 2.84 -2.44
C ARG A 132 -17.94 4.26 -1.95
N ASP A 133 -18.70 4.70 -0.96
CA ASP A 133 -18.58 6.00 -0.28
C ASP A 133 -17.24 6.16 0.43
N GLY A 134 -16.66 5.07 0.92
CA GLY A 134 -15.38 5.04 1.59
C GLY A 134 -14.16 4.83 0.68
N TYR A 135 -14.40 4.28 -0.51
CA TYR A 135 -13.34 3.90 -1.45
C TYR A 135 -12.40 5.06 -1.84
N PRO A 136 -12.90 6.27 -2.22
CA PRO A 136 -12.02 7.37 -2.62
C PRO A 136 -11.06 7.82 -1.51
N ALA A 137 -11.51 7.80 -0.25
CA ALA A 137 -10.68 8.20 0.88
C ALA A 137 -9.49 7.23 1.07
N VAL A 138 -9.74 5.92 0.99
CA VAL A 138 -8.70 4.89 1.13
C VAL A 138 -7.76 4.90 -0.08
N ARG A 139 -8.29 4.97 -1.30
CA ARG A 139 -7.49 5.08 -2.52
C ARG A 139 -6.56 6.30 -2.49
N ASN A 140 -7.08 7.46 -2.08
CA ASN A 140 -6.30 8.69 -2.00
C ASN A 140 -5.23 8.60 -0.89
N ALA A 141 -5.55 7.99 0.26
CA ALA A 141 -4.56 7.74 1.29
C ALA A 141 -3.44 6.83 0.77
N MET A 142 -3.80 5.73 0.09
CA MET A 142 -2.84 4.83 -0.53
C MET A 142 -1.95 5.55 -1.55
N ALA A 143 -2.55 6.34 -2.46
CA ALA A 143 -1.80 7.08 -3.46
C ALA A 143 -0.84 8.09 -2.82
N ALA A 144 -1.28 8.84 -1.82
CA ALA A 144 -0.46 9.82 -1.12
C ALA A 144 0.68 9.17 -0.32
N SER A 145 0.38 8.12 0.47
CA SER A 145 1.40 7.39 1.22
C SER A 145 2.45 6.78 0.30
N THR A 146 2.00 6.12 -0.78
CA THR A 146 2.91 5.53 -1.77
C THR A 146 3.77 6.59 -2.44
N ALA A 147 3.20 7.74 -2.81
CA ALA A 147 3.95 8.84 -3.40
C ALA A 147 5.02 9.40 -2.44
N ILE A 148 4.70 9.57 -1.16
CA ILE A 148 5.67 10.03 -0.15
C ILE A 148 6.77 8.99 0.03
N CYS A 149 6.42 7.69 0.13
CA CYS A 149 7.40 6.62 0.20
C CYS A 149 8.35 6.64 -0.99
N LEU A 150 7.82 6.81 -2.20
CA LEU A 150 8.63 6.93 -3.42
C LEU A 150 9.57 8.14 -3.40
N LEU A 151 9.09 9.30 -2.95
CA LEU A 151 9.94 10.49 -2.85
C LEU A 151 11.12 10.27 -1.90
N ILE A 152 10.89 9.58 -0.78
CA ILE A 152 11.96 9.25 0.18
C ILE A 152 12.90 8.18 -0.41
N SER A 153 12.39 7.22 -1.18
CA SER A 153 13.20 6.15 -1.77
C SER A 153 14.20 6.62 -2.83
N PHE A 154 14.13 7.88 -3.28
CA PHE A 154 15.21 8.49 -4.06
C PHE A 154 16.52 8.62 -3.26
N ILE A 155 16.45 8.57 -1.92
CA ILE A 155 17.61 8.41 -1.05
C ILE A 155 17.82 6.90 -0.88
N PRO A 156 18.82 6.29 -1.54
CA PRO A 156 18.97 4.84 -1.53
C PRO A 156 19.39 4.35 -0.15
N VAL A 157 18.73 3.29 0.32
CA VAL A 157 19.05 2.60 1.57
C VAL A 157 19.10 1.10 1.27
N ALA A 158 20.24 0.48 1.53
CA ALA A 158 20.39 -0.95 1.37
C ALA A 158 19.63 -1.69 2.48
N PRO A 159 18.94 -2.80 2.18
CA PRO A 159 18.30 -3.61 3.22
C PRO A 159 19.33 -4.27 4.14
N PRO A 160 18.94 -4.63 5.38
CA PRO A 160 19.82 -5.22 6.38
C PRO A 160 20.64 -6.42 5.87
N ARG A 161 20.05 -7.27 5.02
CA ARG A 161 20.71 -8.46 4.43
C ARG A 161 21.93 -8.13 3.57
N PHE A 162 22.08 -6.87 3.12
CA PHE A 162 23.23 -6.42 2.32
C PHE A 162 24.30 -5.73 3.14
N LEU A 163 24.12 -5.59 4.47
CA LEU A 163 25.15 -5.01 5.33
C LEU A 163 26.30 -5.98 5.59
N PRO A 164 27.51 -5.70 5.08
CA PRO A 164 28.66 -6.58 5.28
C PRO A 164 29.02 -6.68 6.77
N GLY A 165 29.07 -7.88 7.33
CA GLY A 165 29.45 -8.07 8.74
C GLY A 165 28.32 -7.88 9.76
N ALA A 166 27.10 -7.51 9.36
CA ALA A 166 25.95 -7.43 10.25
C ALA A 166 25.43 -8.80 10.71
N GLY A 167 25.85 -9.88 10.06
CA GLY A 167 25.45 -11.26 10.41
C GLY A 167 24.05 -11.64 9.92
N ILE A 168 23.35 -10.78 9.21
CA ILE A 168 22.01 -11.04 8.67
C ILE A 168 22.12 -11.91 7.41
N VAL A 169 21.34 -12.97 7.37
CA VAL A 169 21.28 -13.92 6.25
C VAL A 169 20.21 -13.48 5.27
N ASP A 170 20.52 -13.49 3.97
CA ASP A 170 19.51 -13.35 2.91
C ASP A 170 18.68 -14.63 2.81
N LEU A 171 17.49 -14.62 3.43
CA LEU A 171 16.59 -15.78 3.45
C LEU A 171 16.04 -16.10 2.07
N ALA A 172 15.85 -15.09 1.21
CA ALA A 172 15.36 -15.30 -0.14
C ALA A 172 16.42 -15.99 -1.02
N ALA A 173 17.69 -15.61 -0.87
CA ALA A 173 18.80 -16.29 -1.54
C ALA A 173 19.00 -17.72 -1.02
N ARG A 174 18.74 -17.97 0.28
CA ARG A 174 18.97 -19.29 0.91
C ARG A 174 17.84 -20.28 0.68
N TYR A 175 16.57 -19.83 0.72
CA TYR A 175 15.39 -20.71 0.70
C TYR A 175 14.50 -20.51 -0.53
N GLY A 176 14.86 -19.59 -1.43
CA GLY A 176 14.05 -19.26 -2.62
C GLY A 176 12.98 -18.20 -2.37
N GLU A 177 12.12 -18.01 -3.38
CA GLU A 177 11.03 -17.00 -3.39
C GLU A 177 11.54 -15.54 -3.36
N SER A 178 12.71 -15.29 -3.97
CA SER A 178 13.18 -13.91 -4.16
C SER A 178 12.27 -13.15 -5.11
N VAL A 179 11.65 -12.08 -4.62
CA VAL A 179 10.83 -11.15 -5.43
C VAL A 179 11.66 -10.42 -6.48
N TYR A 180 12.96 -10.29 -6.21
CA TYR A 180 13.89 -9.48 -7.01
C TYR A 180 14.62 -10.28 -8.08
N GLY A 181 14.32 -11.57 -8.26
CA GLY A 181 15.00 -12.44 -9.21
C GLY A 181 16.45 -12.78 -8.80
N VAL A 182 17.23 -13.34 -9.74
CA VAL A 182 18.63 -13.69 -9.51
C VAL A 182 19.43 -12.39 -9.35
N VAL A 183 20.34 -12.35 -8.37
CA VAL A 183 21.30 -11.26 -8.18
C VAL A 183 22.03 -11.02 -9.51
N GLY A 184 21.81 -9.84 -10.12
CA GLY A 184 22.39 -9.50 -11.44
C GLY A 184 21.38 -9.18 -12.55
N SER A 185 20.07 -9.43 -12.36
CA SER A 185 19.05 -8.87 -13.26
C SER A 185 18.91 -7.36 -13.02
N ASN A 186 18.66 -6.59 -14.10
CA ASN A 186 18.67 -5.10 -14.16
C ASN A 186 17.73 -4.33 -13.20
N THR A 187 17.25 -4.95 -12.13
CA THR A 187 16.38 -4.37 -11.11
C THR A 187 17.12 -3.97 -9.82
N GLY A 188 18.42 -3.73 -9.90
CA GLY A 188 19.26 -3.38 -8.73
C GLY A 188 18.79 -2.15 -7.94
N ALA A 189 18.09 -1.21 -8.59
CA ALA A 189 17.57 -0.02 -7.91
C ALA A 189 16.46 -0.35 -6.90
N ASP A 190 15.54 -1.27 -7.22
CA ASP A 190 14.46 -1.69 -6.31
C ASP A 190 14.97 -2.39 -5.05
N GLN A 191 16.15 -3.02 -5.13
CA GLN A 191 16.77 -3.69 -4.00
C GLN A 191 17.44 -2.74 -3.00
N LEU A 192 17.68 -1.49 -3.40
CA LEU A 192 18.34 -0.46 -2.58
C LEU A 192 17.36 0.59 -2.04
N SER A 193 16.07 0.31 -2.07
CA SER A 193 15.00 1.20 -1.58
C SER A 193 14.33 0.60 -0.34
N ALA A 194 15.13 0.25 0.69
CA ALA A 194 14.59 -0.34 1.90
C ALA A 194 13.71 0.65 2.69
N MET A 195 14.02 1.94 2.69
CA MET A 195 13.30 2.96 3.46
C MET A 195 12.50 3.89 2.55
N PRO A 196 11.23 4.16 2.90
CA PRO A 196 10.35 3.51 3.90
C PRO A 196 9.76 2.20 3.40
N SER A 197 9.29 1.34 4.32
CA SER A 197 8.67 0.07 3.91
C SER A 197 7.26 0.26 3.34
N VAL A 198 7.13 0.16 2.02
CA VAL A 198 5.82 0.17 1.33
C VAL A 198 4.94 -1.03 1.75
N HIS A 199 5.55 -2.18 2.05
CA HIS A 199 4.85 -3.36 2.57
C HIS A 199 4.11 -3.05 3.87
N VAL A 200 4.80 -2.38 4.81
CA VAL A 200 4.22 -1.98 6.09
C VAL A 200 3.16 -0.89 5.88
N ALA A 201 3.44 0.14 5.07
CA ALA A 201 2.47 1.19 4.77
C ALA A 201 1.16 0.61 4.21
N TRP A 202 1.23 -0.24 3.20
CA TRP A 202 0.03 -0.84 2.62
C TRP A 202 -0.71 -1.75 3.59
N SER A 203 0.00 -2.50 4.44
CA SER A 203 -0.64 -3.34 5.46
C SER A 203 -1.40 -2.53 6.51
N ILE A 204 -0.86 -1.37 6.92
CA ILE A 204 -1.53 -0.43 7.83
C ILE A 204 -2.77 0.18 7.17
N LEU A 205 -2.69 0.59 5.90
CA LEU A 205 -3.83 1.12 5.16
C LEU A 205 -4.94 0.09 4.98
N VAL A 206 -4.59 -1.18 4.73
CA VAL A 206 -5.55 -2.29 4.70
C VAL A 206 -6.24 -2.44 6.07
N ALA A 207 -5.47 -2.45 7.15
CA ALA A 207 -6.04 -2.56 8.50
C ALA A 207 -6.93 -1.36 8.83
N TRP A 208 -6.50 -0.14 8.53
CA TRP A 208 -7.30 1.07 8.71
C TRP A 208 -8.62 1.02 7.92
N ALA A 209 -8.58 0.61 6.67
CA ALA A 209 -9.76 0.48 5.84
C ALA A 209 -10.78 -0.52 6.43
N VAL A 210 -10.31 -1.71 6.84
CA VAL A 210 -11.17 -2.73 7.41
C VAL A 210 -11.74 -2.29 8.77
N ILE A 211 -10.90 -1.74 9.66
CA ILE A 211 -11.36 -1.28 10.98
C ILE A 211 -12.42 -0.18 10.86
N THR A 212 -12.26 0.73 9.91
CA THR A 212 -13.17 1.87 9.78
C THR A 212 -14.45 1.54 9.00
N ARG A 213 -14.44 0.51 8.14
CA ARG A 213 -15.55 0.21 7.23
C ARG A 213 -16.29 -1.09 7.56
N ALA A 214 -15.63 -2.11 8.10
CA ALA A 214 -16.30 -3.34 8.48
C ALA A 214 -17.13 -3.16 9.76
N ARG A 215 -18.31 -3.76 9.77
CA ARG A 215 -19.24 -3.71 10.93
C ARG A 215 -19.03 -4.86 11.92
N SER A 216 -18.29 -5.90 11.53
CA SER A 216 -18.04 -7.07 12.38
C SER A 216 -17.14 -6.73 13.56
N ARG A 217 -17.41 -7.32 14.72
CA ARG A 217 -16.51 -7.26 15.90
C ARG A 217 -15.14 -7.88 15.63
N TRP A 218 -15.07 -8.83 14.71
CA TRP A 218 -13.84 -9.52 14.32
C TRP A 218 -12.90 -8.67 13.44
N ARG A 219 -13.34 -7.45 13.05
CA ARG A 219 -12.50 -6.52 12.25
C ARG A 219 -11.15 -6.22 12.90
N VAL A 220 -11.03 -6.34 14.22
CA VAL A 220 -9.77 -6.10 14.95
C VAL A 220 -8.71 -7.14 14.63
N LEU A 221 -9.08 -8.34 14.18
CA LEU A 221 -8.14 -9.38 13.78
C LEU A 221 -7.30 -8.97 12.56
N ILE A 222 -7.76 -7.98 11.78
CA ILE A 222 -6.95 -7.45 10.67
C ILE A 222 -5.64 -6.82 11.15
N LEU A 223 -5.52 -6.42 12.42
CA LEU A 223 -4.27 -5.92 12.99
C LEU A 223 -3.15 -6.96 13.01
N LEU A 224 -3.48 -8.25 12.92
CA LEU A 224 -2.50 -9.31 12.75
C LEU A 224 -1.78 -9.18 11.40
N HIS A 225 -2.41 -8.57 10.37
CA HIS A 225 -1.77 -8.38 9.08
C HIS A 225 -0.58 -7.41 9.13
N PRO A 226 -0.68 -6.14 9.59
CA PRO A 226 0.49 -5.30 9.76
C PRO A 226 1.50 -5.85 10.77
N ALA A 227 1.07 -6.50 11.85
CA ALA A 227 1.98 -7.14 12.80
C ALA A 227 2.81 -8.27 12.14
N ALA A 228 2.15 -9.16 11.41
CA ALA A 228 2.82 -10.21 10.64
C ALA A 228 3.73 -9.63 9.55
N THR A 229 3.28 -8.56 8.86
CA THR A 229 4.09 -7.88 7.85
C THR A 229 5.37 -7.34 8.45
N VAL A 230 5.31 -6.61 9.58
CA VAL A 230 6.51 -6.10 10.25
C VAL A 230 7.44 -7.24 10.66
N PHE A 231 6.90 -8.30 11.28
CA PHE A 231 7.70 -9.48 11.65
C PHE A 231 8.41 -10.10 10.44
N VAL A 232 7.68 -10.26 9.33
CA VAL A 232 8.22 -10.87 8.11
C VAL A 232 9.29 -9.97 7.46
N VAL A 233 9.03 -8.67 7.28
CA VAL A 233 9.97 -7.80 6.56
C VAL A 233 11.28 -7.61 7.33
N VAL A 234 11.21 -7.60 8.67
CA VAL A 234 12.38 -7.54 9.55
C VAL A 234 13.10 -8.89 9.61
N GLY A 235 12.37 -9.97 9.87
CA GLY A 235 12.93 -11.32 10.01
C GLY A 235 13.54 -11.87 8.72
N THR A 236 13.06 -11.47 7.55
CA THR A 236 13.66 -11.81 6.26
C THR A 236 14.88 -10.95 5.89
N GLY A 237 15.22 -9.94 6.72
CA GLY A 237 16.33 -9.02 6.48
C GLY A 237 16.08 -8.04 5.33
N ASN A 238 14.82 -7.84 4.94
CA ASN A 238 14.45 -6.90 3.88
C ASN A 238 14.34 -5.46 4.38
N HIS A 239 13.98 -5.24 5.65
CA HIS A 239 13.74 -3.92 6.22
C HIS A 239 14.29 -3.82 7.64
N PHE A 240 14.63 -2.59 8.02
CA PHE A 240 14.89 -2.15 9.38
C PHE A 240 13.58 -1.90 10.14
N TRP A 241 13.62 -1.86 11.46
CA TRP A 241 12.49 -1.36 12.27
C TRP A 241 12.17 0.09 11.94
N ALA A 242 13.19 0.90 11.70
CA ALA A 242 13.04 2.30 11.30
C ALA A 242 12.20 2.46 10.04
N ASP A 243 12.33 1.55 9.05
CA ASP A 243 11.54 1.57 7.83
C ASP A 243 10.04 1.41 8.12
N ALA A 244 9.71 0.52 9.07
CA ALA A 244 8.34 0.28 9.50
C ALA A 244 7.79 1.47 10.32
N ILE A 245 8.60 2.06 11.19
CA ILE A 245 8.23 3.23 12.00
C ILE A 245 7.96 4.43 11.10
N VAL A 246 8.83 4.70 10.13
CA VAL A 246 8.65 5.80 9.18
C VAL A 246 7.42 5.58 8.31
N ALA A 247 7.19 4.37 7.83
CA ALA A 247 6.00 4.02 7.07
C ALA A 247 4.70 4.28 7.88
N ALA A 248 4.67 3.86 9.16
CA ALA A 248 3.55 4.11 10.06
C ALA A 248 3.32 5.60 10.32
N ALA A 249 4.40 6.38 10.48
CA ALA A 249 4.32 7.83 10.66
C ALA A 249 3.75 8.53 9.41
N ILE A 250 4.19 8.13 8.21
CA ILE A 250 3.67 8.63 6.93
C ILE A 250 2.17 8.37 6.83
N ASP A 251 1.73 7.12 7.07
CA ASP A 251 0.32 6.76 7.00
C ASP A 251 -0.51 7.53 8.03
N GLY A 252 -0.02 7.65 9.26
CA GLY A 252 -0.67 8.42 10.30
C GLY A 252 -0.85 9.90 9.91
N ALA A 253 0.17 10.51 9.32
CA ALA A 253 0.13 11.89 8.83
C ALA A 253 -0.86 12.05 7.66
N VAL A 254 -0.80 11.15 6.66
CA VAL A 254 -1.68 11.17 5.49
C VAL A 254 -3.15 10.99 5.88
N ILE A 255 -3.45 9.98 6.71
CA ILE A 255 -4.81 9.70 7.17
C ILE A 255 -5.36 10.90 7.96
N SER A 256 -4.53 11.50 8.82
CA SER A 256 -4.92 12.68 9.60
C SER A 256 -5.19 13.89 8.71
N ALA A 257 -4.29 14.17 7.77
CA ALA A 257 -4.43 15.30 6.83
C ALA A 257 -5.69 15.16 5.97
N LEU A 258 -5.94 13.99 5.39
CA LEU A 258 -7.14 13.74 4.58
C LEU A 258 -8.42 13.82 5.41
N SER A 259 -8.39 13.36 6.67
CA SER A 259 -9.52 13.45 7.58
C SER A 259 -9.86 14.90 7.94
N LEU A 260 -8.84 15.72 8.19
CA LEU A 260 -9.01 17.16 8.46
C LEU A 260 -9.54 17.92 7.23
N LEU A 261 -8.98 17.63 6.05
CA LEU A 261 -9.44 18.23 4.80
C LEU A 261 -10.89 17.87 4.50
N GLY A 262 -11.26 16.60 4.67
CA GLY A 262 -12.64 16.16 4.46
C GLY A 262 -13.64 16.79 5.43
N ARG A 263 -13.23 17.12 6.65
CA ARG A 263 -14.08 17.87 7.60
C ARG A 263 -14.27 19.32 7.17
N ARG A 264 -13.24 19.99 6.67
CA ARG A 264 -13.29 21.39 6.22
C ARG A 264 -14.14 21.58 4.97
N LEU A 265 -14.15 20.59 4.08
CA LEU A 265 -14.88 20.63 2.81
C LEU A 265 -16.35 20.19 2.93
N ARG A 266 -16.80 19.71 4.11
CA ARG A 266 -18.22 19.44 4.33
C ARG A 266 -18.96 20.75 4.44
N PRO A 267 -19.98 21.06 3.57
CA PRO A 267 -20.80 22.22 3.72
C PRO A 267 -21.48 22.19 5.11
N ALA A 268 -21.55 23.36 5.76
CA ALA A 268 -22.28 23.50 7.00
C ALA A 268 -23.71 22.97 6.77
N ARG A 269 -24.17 22.05 7.61
CA ARG A 269 -25.56 21.61 7.57
C ARG A 269 -26.42 22.85 7.80
N VAL A 270 -27.09 23.33 6.75
CA VAL A 270 -28.13 24.33 6.91
C VAL A 270 -29.19 23.69 7.83
N PRO A 271 -29.52 24.29 8.98
CA PRO A 271 -30.58 23.81 9.81
C PRO A 271 -31.86 23.78 8.97
N VAL A 272 -32.46 22.61 8.81
CA VAL A 272 -33.82 22.54 8.26
C VAL A 272 -34.70 23.22 9.31
N VAL A 273 -35.10 24.47 9.05
CA VAL A 273 -36.13 25.13 9.82
C VAL A 273 -37.38 24.29 9.63
N ALA A 274 -37.80 23.64 10.71
CA ALA A 274 -39.05 22.90 10.71
C ALA A 274 -40.14 23.87 10.31
N ALA A 275 -40.85 23.61 9.20
CA ALA A 275 -42.01 24.36 8.82
C ALA A 275 -43.01 24.29 9.97
N GLU A 276 -43.38 25.42 10.55
CA GLU A 276 -44.46 25.50 11.54
C GLU A 276 -45.69 24.82 10.93
N PRO A 277 -46.41 23.94 11.69
CA PRO A 277 -47.65 23.38 11.20
C PRO A 277 -48.65 24.56 11.00
N ALA A 278 -49.15 24.72 9.79
CA ALA A 278 -50.16 25.70 9.48
C ALA A 278 -51.32 25.59 10.49
N SER A 279 -51.51 26.63 11.27
CA SER A 279 -52.62 26.76 12.21
C SER A 279 -53.94 26.60 11.47
N THR A 280 -54.62 25.45 11.71
CA THR A 280 -56.02 25.25 11.33
C THR A 280 -56.90 26.04 12.32
N ALA A 281 -56.94 27.37 12.16
CA ALA A 281 -57.95 28.21 12.76
C ALA A 281 -58.87 28.71 11.66
N ALA A 282 -60.07 28.21 11.64
CA ALA A 282 -61.28 28.78 11.08
C ALA A 282 -62.19 27.76 10.35
N ALA A 283 -63.01 27.11 11.08
CA ALA A 283 -64.38 26.78 10.59
C ALA A 283 -65.32 26.61 11.77
N ASN A 284 -65.73 27.73 12.31
CA ASN A 284 -67.00 27.81 13.08
C ASN A 284 -67.67 29.12 12.66
N ARG A 285 -68.56 29.03 11.66
CA ARG A 285 -69.84 29.75 11.54
C ARG A 285 -70.71 29.05 10.48
#